data_d728157e9e198f16e67658feb7f21b68
#
_entry.id   d728157e9e198f16e67658feb7f21b68
#
_cell.length_a   1.000
_cell.length_b   1.000
_cell.length_c   1.000
_cell.angle_alpha   90.00
_cell.angle_beta   90.00
_cell.angle_gamma   90.00
#
_symmetry.space_group_name_H-M   'P 1'
#
loop_
_entity.id
_entity.type
_entity.pdbx_description
1 polymer ?
#
loop_
_entity_poly.entity_id
_entity_poly.type
_entity_poly.pdbx_seq_one_letter_code
_entity_poly.pdbx_strand_id
1 'polypeptide(L)'
;PVYGPWLSLRAVLLSRLDWPAAGPLRGFDPCRGCPAPCAATCHGAAVAAGGFDVSRCASARVSDPRCASRCDARHACVLGQAHAYRPEAEAHHMRHATPRVLLESLRART
;
A
#
# COMPACT_ATOMS: atom_id res chain seq x y z
N PRO A 1 8.89 9.46 -5.34
CA PRO A 1 9.48 10.20 -4.21
C PRO A 1 8.51 11.20 -3.58
N VAL A 2 7.71 11.87 -4.41
CA VAL A 2 6.86 12.99 -3.96
C VAL A 2 5.67 12.50 -3.12
N TYR A 3 4.96 11.50 -3.62
CA TYR A 3 3.69 11.05 -3.03
C TYR A 3 3.86 10.02 -1.91
N GLY A 4 5.05 9.45 -1.74
CA GLY A 4 5.25 8.36 -0.77
C GLY A 4 4.22 7.24 -0.97
N PRO A 5 3.55 6.78 0.11
CA PRO A 5 2.53 5.73 0.01
C PRO A 5 1.15 6.23 -0.49
N TRP A 6 1.00 7.53 -0.78
CA TRP A 6 -0.26 8.17 -1.17
C TRP A 6 -0.49 8.16 -2.68
N LEU A 7 -0.34 7.01 -3.29
CA LEU A 7 -0.65 6.81 -4.70
C LEU A 7 -1.36 5.48 -4.90
N SER A 8 -2.05 5.36 -6.01
CA SER A 8 -2.72 4.11 -6.37
C SER A 8 -2.56 3.88 -7.87
N LEU A 9 -2.15 2.67 -8.22
CA LEU A 9 -2.05 2.23 -9.61
C LEU A 9 -3.44 1.88 -10.10
N ARG A 10 -3.86 2.50 -11.23
CA ARG A 10 -5.22 2.40 -11.75
C ARG A 10 -5.32 1.62 -13.05
N ALA A 11 -4.25 1.56 -13.82
CA ALA A 11 -4.24 0.92 -15.12
C ALA A 11 -2.87 0.37 -15.48
N VAL A 12 -2.86 -0.63 -16.34
CA VAL A 12 -1.69 -1.15 -17.04
C VAL A 12 -1.96 -1.01 -18.53
N LEU A 13 -1.04 -0.40 -19.24
CA LEU A 13 -1.08 -0.29 -20.70
C LEU A 13 -0.16 -1.36 -21.29
N LEU A 14 -0.71 -2.19 -22.16
CA LEU A 14 0.05 -3.12 -22.97
C LEU A 14 0.21 -2.51 -24.37
N SER A 15 1.44 -2.41 -24.83
CA SER A 15 1.77 -1.83 -26.13
C SER A 15 2.74 -2.73 -26.89
N ARG A 16 2.64 -2.73 -28.21
CA ARG A 16 3.64 -3.33 -29.09
C ARG A 16 4.77 -2.36 -29.46
N LEU A 17 4.69 -1.13 -28.98
CA LEU A 17 5.75 -0.15 -29.16
C LEU A 17 6.91 -0.49 -28.24
N ASP A 18 8.10 -0.42 -28.77
CA ASP A 18 9.33 -0.54 -27.98
C ASP A 18 9.59 0.80 -27.29
N TRP A 19 9.23 0.86 -26.01
CA TRP A 19 9.49 2.03 -25.18
C TRP A 19 10.78 1.83 -24.40
N PRO A 20 11.66 2.81 -24.37
CA PRO A 20 12.83 2.72 -23.51
C PRO A 20 12.36 2.59 -22.05
N ALA A 21 12.78 1.54 -21.37
CA ALA A 21 12.48 1.37 -19.97
C ALA A 21 13.11 2.50 -19.16
N ALA A 22 12.27 3.23 -18.42
CA ALA A 22 12.78 4.10 -17.39
C ALA A 22 13.43 3.22 -16.31
N GLY A 23 14.72 3.39 -16.09
CA GLY A 23 15.43 2.65 -15.05
C GLY A 23 14.90 3.01 -13.65
N PRO A 24 15.26 2.23 -12.62
CA PRO A 24 14.88 2.53 -11.25
C PRO A 24 15.42 3.90 -10.83
N LEU A 25 14.69 4.58 -9.95
CA LEU A 25 15.13 5.85 -9.37
C LEU A 25 16.44 5.64 -8.60
N ARG A 26 17.54 6.10 -9.18
CA ARG A 26 18.86 5.95 -8.57
C ARG A 26 18.94 6.74 -7.27
N GLY A 27 19.49 6.11 -6.23
CA GLY A 27 19.70 6.75 -4.93
C GLY A 27 18.44 6.99 -4.11
N PHE A 28 17.27 6.55 -4.58
CA PHE A 28 16.02 6.63 -3.82
C PHE A 28 15.81 5.34 -3.03
N ASP A 29 16.23 5.34 -1.77
CA ASP A 29 16.00 4.26 -0.82
C ASP A 29 15.59 4.88 0.54
N PRO A 30 14.37 5.39 0.64
CA PRO A 30 13.92 6.14 1.81
C PRO A 30 13.70 5.25 3.05
N CYS A 31 13.62 3.93 2.88
CA CYS A 31 13.45 3.01 3.98
C CYS A 31 14.76 2.64 4.66
N ARG A 32 15.91 2.88 4.00
CA ARG A 32 17.21 2.63 4.58
C ARG A 32 17.45 3.56 5.76
N GLY A 33 17.68 3.00 6.95
CA GLY A 33 17.89 3.76 8.16
C GLY A 33 16.65 4.42 8.76
N CYS A 34 15.47 4.24 8.13
CA CYS A 34 14.21 4.69 8.69
C CYS A 34 13.80 3.79 9.88
N PRO A 35 13.33 4.36 11.00
CA PRO A 35 12.84 3.58 12.15
C PRO A 35 11.57 2.78 11.85
N ALA A 36 11.05 2.86 10.62
CA ALA A 36 9.89 2.13 10.12
C ALA A 36 8.61 2.28 10.99
N PRO A 37 8.16 3.51 11.30
CA PRO A 37 6.97 3.71 12.10
C PRO A 37 5.71 3.11 11.44
N CYS A 38 5.72 2.96 10.12
CA CYS A 38 4.68 2.28 9.38
C CYS A 38 4.55 0.79 9.74
N ALA A 39 5.65 0.10 10.01
CA ALA A 39 5.62 -1.29 10.47
C ALA A 39 5.06 -1.40 11.88
N ALA A 40 5.46 -0.49 12.78
CA ALA A 40 5.00 -0.47 14.16
C ALA A 40 3.49 -0.18 14.29
N THR A 41 2.91 0.59 13.38
CA THR A 41 1.49 0.97 13.40
C THR A 41 0.59 0.11 12.51
N CYS A 42 1.14 -0.87 11.80
CA CYS A 42 0.38 -1.77 10.95
C CYS A 42 -0.39 -2.82 11.76
N HIS A 43 -1.68 -2.67 11.94
CA HIS A 43 -2.52 -3.60 12.72
C HIS A 43 -2.52 -5.03 12.17
N GLY A 44 -2.35 -5.20 10.86
CA GLY A 44 -2.26 -6.51 10.22
C GLY A 44 -0.85 -7.10 10.17
N ALA A 45 0.16 -6.42 10.73
CA ALA A 45 1.57 -6.80 10.61
C ALA A 45 1.99 -7.13 9.16
N ALA A 46 1.38 -6.43 8.20
CA ALA A 46 1.60 -6.64 6.77
C ALA A 46 2.80 -5.85 6.23
N VAL A 47 3.21 -4.79 6.95
CA VAL A 47 4.33 -3.94 6.57
C VAL A 47 5.54 -4.36 7.39
N ALA A 48 6.64 -4.65 6.70
CA ALA A 48 7.93 -4.94 7.33
C ALA A 48 9.05 -4.17 6.61
N ALA A 49 10.21 -4.06 7.23
CA ALA A 49 11.38 -3.51 6.58
C ALA A 49 11.70 -4.29 5.29
N GLY A 50 11.58 -3.62 4.15
CA GLY A 50 11.87 -4.22 2.84
C GLY A 50 10.77 -5.08 2.25
N GLY A 51 9.54 -5.12 2.82
CA GLY A 51 8.47 -5.94 2.26
C GLY A 51 7.06 -5.55 2.67
N PHE A 52 6.11 -6.07 1.88
CA PHE A 52 4.68 -5.92 2.12
C PHE A 52 3.96 -7.24 1.86
N ASP A 53 3.27 -7.76 2.87
CA ASP A 53 2.47 -8.98 2.78
C ASP A 53 1.01 -8.64 2.43
N VAL A 54 0.66 -8.88 1.18
CA VAL A 54 -0.68 -8.59 0.64
C VAL A 54 -1.75 -9.43 1.33
N SER A 55 -1.47 -10.70 1.65
CA SER A 55 -2.39 -11.61 2.32
C SER A 55 -2.75 -11.12 3.72
N ARG A 56 -1.74 -10.75 4.50
CA ARG A 56 -1.95 -10.19 5.84
C ARG A 56 -2.73 -8.89 5.79
N CYS A 57 -2.41 -8.00 4.85
CA CYS A 57 -3.15 -6.76 4.67
C CYS A 57 -4.61 -7.01 4.31
N ALA A 58 -4.88 -7.89 3.34
CA ALA A 58 -6.24 -8.23 2.92
C ALA A 58 -7.04 -8.85 4.07
N SER A 59 -6.43 -9.75 4.82
CA SER A 59 -7.07 -10.37 6.00
C SER A 59 -7.41 -9.33 7.06
N ALA A 60 -6.48 -8.45 7.42
CA ALA A 60 -6.72 -7.39 8.39
C ALA A 60 -7.82 -6.43 7.92
N ARG A 61 -7.85 -6.05 6.64
CA ARG A 61 -8.90 -5.18 6.09
C ARG A 61 -10.30 -5.81 6.12
N VAL A 62 -10.39 -7.12 6.15
CA VAL A 62 -11.67 -7.84 6.25
C VAL A 62 -12.10 -8.04 7.69
N SER A 63 -11.15 -8.27 8.61
CA SER A 63 -11.47 -8.74 9.97
C SER A 63 -11.22 -7.71 11.08
N ASP A 64 -10.33 -6.73 10.86
CA ASP A 64 -9.99 -5.73 11.88
C ASP A 64 -10.69 -4.39 11.60
N PRO A 65 -11.60 -3.92 12.45
CA PRO A 65 -12.31 -2.67 12.24
C PRO A 65 -11.40 -1.45 12.17
N ARG A 66 -10.20 -1.50 12.75
CA ARG A 66 -9.20 -0.42 12.65
C ARG A 66 -8.66 -0.25 11.22
N CYS A 67 -8.70 -1.32 10.42
CA CYS A 67 -8.32 -1.31 9.02
C CYS A 67 -9.48 -1.05 8.04
N ALA A 68 -10.70 -0.83 8.54
CA ALA A 68 -11.90 -0.74 7.70
C ALA A 68 -11.97 0.55 6.86
N SER A 69 -11.52 1.67 7.40
CA SER A 69 -11.66 2.99 6.76
C SER A 69 -10.38 3.83 6.70
N ARG A 70 -9.31 3.36 7.36
CA ARG A 70 -8.06 4.09 7.50
C ARG A 70 -6.88 3.12 7.52
N CYS A 71 -5.73 3.57 7.04
CA CYS A 71 -4.48 2.83 7.10
C CYS A 71 -3.46 3.59 7.96
N ASP A 72 -3.34 3.24 9.25
CA ASP A 72 -2.43 3.91 10.17
C ASP A 72 -0.95 3.76 9.76
N ALA A 73 -0.57 2.64 9.18
CA ALA A 73 0.77 2.47 8.65
C ALA A 73 1.10 3.48 7.54
N ARG A 74 0.13 3.81 6.68
CA ARG A 74 0.29 4.82 5.63
C ARG A 74 0.44 6.21 6.23
N HIS A 75 -0.34 6.53 7.25
CA HIS A 75 -0.24 7.81 7.96
C HIS A 75 1.05 7.96 8.77
N ALA A 76 1.60 6.86 9.26
CA ALA A 76 2.86 6.88 10.00
C ALA A 76 4.09 7.03 9.09
N CYS A 77 3.98 6.78 7.79
CA CYS A 77 5.09 6.96 6.86
C CYS A 77 5.50 8.44 6.80
N VAL A 78 6.79 8.70 6.90
CA VAL A 78 7.34 10.07 6.87
C VAL A 78 7.31 10.71 5.47
N LEU A 79 7.03 9.93 4.44
CA LEU A 79 7.00 10.39 3.06
C LEU A 79 5.60 10.80 2.62
N GLY A 80 5.53 11.84 1.81
CA GLY A 80 4.32 12.23 1.12
C GLY A 80 3.17 12.73 2.00
N GLN A 81 3.43 13.15 3.22
CA GLN A 81 2.40 13.59 4.18
C GLN A 81 1.51 14.72 3.63
N ALA A 82 2.08 15.63 2.85
CA ALA A 82 1.32 16.70 2.19
C ALA A 82 0.30 16.20 1.15
N HIS A 83 0.41 14.94 0.74
CA HIS A 83 -0.47 14.28 -0.23
C HIS A 83 -1.40 13.26 0.41
N ALA A 84 -1.50 13.23 1.74
CA ALA A 84 -2.42 12.35 2.44
C ALA A 84 -3.85 12.54 1.93
N TYR A 85 -4.55 11.44 1.73
CA TYR A 85 -5.93 11.49 1.29
C TYR A 85 -6.81 12.15 2.36
N ARG A 86 -7.83 12.87 1.92
CA ARG A 86 -8.89 13.31 2.80
C ARG A 86 -9.59 12.08 3.40
N PRO A 87 -10.11 12.16 4.63
CA PRO A 87 -10.71 11.01 5.32
C PRO A 87 -11.78 10.30 4.50
N GLU A 88 -12.61 11.05 3.78
CA GLU A 88 -13.69 10.50 2.95
C GLU A 88 -13.13 9.69 1.76
N ALA A 89 -12.07 10.21 1.12
CA ALA A 89 -11.43 9.53 0.00
C ALA A 89 -10.71 8.26 0.47
N GLU A 90 -10.02 8.34 1.61
CA GLU A 90 -9.37 7.18 2.21
C GLU A 90 -10.39 6.11 2.59
N ALA A 91 -11.46 6.48 3.29
CA ALA A 91 -12.53 5.58 3.68
C ALA A 91 -13.19 4.92 2.46
N HIS A 92 -13.38 5.66 1.37
CA HIS A 92 -13.86 5.09 0.10
C HIS A 92 -12.94 4.00 -0.43
N HIS A 93 -11.64 4.27 -0.50
CA HIS A 93 -10.65 3.29 -0.97
C HIS A 93 -10.52 2.08 -0.04
N MET A 94 -10.62 2.29 1.26
CA MET A 94 -10.48 1.22 2.24
C MET A 94 -11.71 0.31 2.31
N ARG A 95 -12.91 0.83 2.12
CA ARG A 95 -14.18 0.06 2.17
C ARG A 95 -14.46 -0.76 0.93
N HIS A 96 -13.69 -0.62 -0.13
CA HIS A 96 -13.95 -1.32 -1.37
C HIS A 96 -13.94 -2.83 -1.19
N ALA A 97 -14.80 -3.55 -1.92
CA ALA A 97 -14.91 -5.02 -1.87
C ALA A 97 -13.61 -5.77 -2.29
N THR A 98 -12.68 -5.07 -2.90
CA THR A 98 -11.40 -5.60 -3.38
C THR A 98 -10.61 -6.44 -2.35
N PRO A 99 -10.52 -6.08 -1.03
CA PRO A 99 -9.78 -6.88 -0.08
C PRO A 99 -10.33 -8.29 0.09
N ARG A 100 -11.64 -8.45 0.09
CA ARG A 100 -12.30 -9.76 0.20
C ARG A 100 -12.05 -10.61 -1.06
N VAL A 101 -12.26 -10.03 -2.23
CA VAL A 101 -12.00 -10.70 -3.53
C VAL A 101 -10.54 -11.11 -3.65
N LEU A 102 -9.62 -10.21 -3.26
CA LEU A 102 -8.19 -10.50 -3.27
C LEU A 102 -7.85 -11.66 -2.33
N LEU A 103 -8.39 -11.66 -1.12
CA LEU A 103 -8.16 -12.72 -0.13
C LEU A 103 -8.67 -14.08 -0.63
N GLU A 104 -9.83 -14.12 -1.25
CA GLU A 104 -10.40 -15.32 -1.86
C GLU A 104 -9.51 -15.83 -3.00
N SER A 105 -9.04 -14.92 -3.86
CA SER A 105 -8.14 -15.26 -4.97
C SER A 105 -6.79 -15.81 -4.50
N LEU A 106 -6.26 -15.27 -3.40
CA LEU A 106 -4.99 -15.74 -2.81
C LEU A 106 -5.16 -17.14 -2.20
N ARG A 107 -6.29 -17.40 -1.54
CA ARG A 107 -6.61 -18.72 -0.96
C ARG A 107 -6.81 -19.79 -2.03
N ALA A 108 -7.40 -19.42 -3.17
CA ALA A 108 -7.62 -20.36 -4.27
C ALA A 108 -6.31 -20.81 -4.98
N ARG A 109 -5.20 -20.11 -4.76
CA ARG A 109 -3.87 -20.44 -5.33
C ARG A 109 -2.99 -21.26 -4.40
N THR A 110 -3.40 -21.43 -3.18
CA THR A 110 -2.72 -22.27 -2.18
C THR A 110 -3.42 -23.61 -2.02
#